data_f5f09961409e4c984807fed61873287c
#
_entry.id   f5f09961409e4c984807fed61873287c
#
_cell.length_a   1.000
_cell.length_b   1.000
_cell.length_c   1.000
_cell.angle_alpha   90.00
_cell.angle_beta   90.00
_cell.angle_gamma   90.00
#
_symmetry.space_group_name_H-M   'P 1'
#
loop_
_entity.id
_entity.type
_entity.pdbx_description
1 polymer ?
#
loop_
_entity_poly.entity_id
_entity_poly.type
_entity_poly.pdbx_seq_one_letter_code
_entity_poly.pdbx_strand_id
1 'polypeptide(L)'
;MPAAKIMLIRHAEKPNGDGGPGLMPNGVENPRALTLTGWKRANALVGLFNPSDAAAPRPPLAKPRSLFASGSESLRPKQTIAPLATALNLSVRSFLKGQEPELVAAVKAAEDPVLISWQHEAIPEIANLVRGSADGVPPKWPAHVYDLVWVLDLQASGAWSFAQVPELVMPGDSEKLIGLDG
;
A
#
# COMPACT_ATOMS: atom_id res chain seq x y z
N MET A 1 -10.78 2.33 17.84
CA MET A 1 -9.82 3.38 18.26
C MET A 1 -9.27 4.03 17.00
N PRO A 2 -8.98 5.33 17.02
CA PRO A 2 -8.33 6.01 15.88
C PRO A 2 -7.04 5.31 15.48
N ALA A 3 -6.63 5.48 14.22
CA ALA A 3 -5.46 4.80 13.70
C ALA A 3 -4.19 5.15 14.48
N ALA A 4 -3.48 4.13 14.92
CA ALA A 4 -2.17 4.23 15.56
C ALA A 4 -1.07 3.57 14.69
N LYS A 5 -1.47 2.77 13.69
CA LYS A 5 -0.60 2.17 12.68
C LYS A 5 -1.17 2.40 11.29
N ILE A 6 -0.35 2.99 10.41
CA ILE A 6 -0.70 3.24 9.02
C ILE A 6 0.37 2.59 8.15
N MET A 7 -0.06 1.73 7.25
CA MET A 7 0.80 1.04 6.30
C MET A 7 0.50 1.54 4.89
N LEU A 8 1.54 1.86 4.14
CA LEU A 8 1.47 2.38 2.78
C LEU A 8 2.14 1.40 1.83
N ILE A 9 1.44 1.00 0.78
CA ILE A 9 1.98 0.22 -0.33
C ILE A 9 1.72 0.93 -1.65
N ARG A 10 2.62 0.74 -2.58
CA ARG A 10 2.36 1.07 -3.97
C ARG A 10 1.39 0.05 -4.57
N HIS A 11 0.57 0.48 -5.53
CA HIS A 11 -0.18 -0.48 -6.36
C HIS A 11 0.78 -1.47 -7.04
N ALA A 12 0.34 -2.69 -7.26
CA ALA A 12 1.11 -3.75 -7.88
C ALA A 12 1.41 -3.46 -9.37
N GLU A 13 2.07 -4.39 -10.04
CA GLU A 13 2.71 -4.20 -11.36
C GLU A 13 1.73 -3.74 -12.44
N LYS A 14 2.13 -2.68 -13.13
CA LYS A 14 1.42 -2.07 -14.25
C LYS A 14 1.99 -2.52 -15.59
N PRO A 15 1.24 -2.40 -16.70
CA PRO A 15 1.79 -2.55 -18.04
C PRO A 15 2.98 -1.61 -18.25
N ASN A 16 4.15 -2.18 -18.55
CA ASN A 16 5.38 -1.47 -18.90
C ASN A 16 6.26 -2.39 -19.74
N GLY A 17 6.45 -2.08 -21.00
CA GLY A 17 7.28 -2.90 -21.88
C GLY A 17 6.89 -4.39 -21.87
N ASP A 18 7.79 -5.24 -21.44
CA ASP A 18 7.63 -6.71 -21.48
C ASP A 18 6.71 -7.29 -20.37
N GLY A 19 6.17 -6.44 -19.49
CA GLY A 19 5.31 -6.88 -18.37
C GLY A 19 3.93 -7.42 -18.77
N GLY A 20 3.60 -7.41 -20.04
CA GLY A 20 2.31 -7.82 -20.57
C GLY A 20 1.20 -6.80 -20.36
N PRO A 21 -0.02 -7.10 -20.86
CA PRO A 21 -1.16 -6.20 -20.74
C PRO A 21 -1.69 -6.13 -19.32
N GLY A 22 -2.37 -5.03 -19.00
CA GLY A 22 -3.23 -4.98 -17.84
C GLY A 22 -4.49 -5.81 -18.08
N LEU A 23 -4.93 -6.53 -17.06
CA LEU A 23 -6.03 -7.47 -17.15
C LEU A 23 -7.11 -7.15 -16.11
N MET A 24 -8.36 -7.15 -16.54
CA MET A 24 -9.51 -7.18 -15.64
C MET A 24 -9.67 -8.59 -15.03
N PRO A 25 -10.41 -8.76 -13.93
CA PRO A 25 -10.65 -10.08 -13.33
C PRO A 25 -11.25 -11.12 -14.29
N ASN A 26 -11.98 -10.68 -15.30
CA ASN A 26 -12.57 -11.54 -16.34
C ASN A 26 -11.62 -11.83 -17.51
N GLY A 27 -10.35 -11.40 -17.43
CA GLY A 27 -9.33 -11.60 -18.46
C GLY A 27 -9.35 -10.58 -19.61
N VAL A 28 -10.29 -9.62 -19.62
CA VAL A 28 -10.33 -8.56 -20.63
C VAL A 28 -9.16 -7.59 -20.40
N GLU A 29 -8.47 -7.25 -21.48
CA GLU A 29 -7.37 -6.28 -21.44
C GLU A 29 -7.85 -4.88 -21.08
N ASN A 30 -7.11 -4.22 -20.19
CA ASN A 30 -7.36 -2.84 -19.82
C ASN A 30 -6.02 -2.18 -19.40
N PRO A 31 -5.55 -1.12 -20.07
CA PRO A 31 -4.26 -0.49 -19.78
C PRO A 31 -4.20 0.17 -18.40
N ARG A 32 -5.35 0.36 -17.74
CA ARG A 32 -5.44 0.93 -16.38
C ARG A 32 -5.43 -0.14 -15.28
N ALA A 33 -5.48 -1.43 -15.67
CA ALA A 33 -5.52 -2.57 -14.75
C ALA A 33 -4.11 -3.09 -14.40
N LEU A 34 -4.04 -4.00 -13.43
CA LEU A 34 -2.84 -4.76 -13.09
C LEU A 34 -2.48 -5.74 -14.21
N THR A 35 -1.18 -5.97 -14.39
CA THR A 35 -0.70 -7.11 -15.18
C THR A 35 -0.98 -8.44 -14.47
N LEU A 36 -0.73 -9.56 -15.15
CA LEU A 36 -0.81 -10.88 -14.52
C LEU A 36 0.13 -10.98 -13.30
N THR A 37 1.34 -10.41 -13.40
CA THR A 37 2.28 -10.34 -12.27
C THR A 37 1.71 -9.49 -11.13
N GLY A 38 1.09 -8.35 -11.45
CA GLY A 38 0.42 -7.51 -10.44
C GLY A 38 -0.72 -8.23 -9.73
N TRP A 39 -1.50 -9.04 -10.43
CA TRP A 39 -2.53 -9.88 -9.80
C TRP A 39 -1.96 -10.98 -8.91
N LYS A 40 -0.83 -11.58 -9.31
CA LYS A 40 -0.11 -12.54 -8.45
C LYS A 40 0.35 -11.88 -7.15
N ARG A 41 0.94 -10.67 -7.24
CA ARG A 41 1.30 -9.88 -6.05
C ARG A 41 0.07 -9.55 -5.19
N ALA A 42 -0.99 -9.06 -5.78
CA ALA A 42 -2.23 -8.73 -5.06
C ALA A 42 -2.77 -9.94 -4.26
N ASN A 43 -2.71 -11.14 -4.83
CA ASN A 43 -3.09 -12.37 -4.12
C ASN A 43 -2.07 -12.75 -3.03
N ALA A 44 -0.77 -12.58 -3.29
CA ALA A 44 0.28 -12.88 -2.31
C ALA A 44 0.23 -11.96 -1.08
N LEU A 45 -0.19 -10.70 -1.25
CA LEU A 45 -0.40 -9.75 -0.15
C LEU A 45 -1.46 -10.23 0.85
N VAL A 46 -2.37 -11.12 0.45
CA VAL A 46 -3.32 -11.73 1.40
C VAL A 46 -2.55 -12.49 2.49
N GLY A 47 -1.57 -13.33 2.11
CA GLY A 47 -0.74 -14.06 3.07
C GLY A 47 0.14 -13.15 3.93
N LEU A 48 0.56 -12.00 3.40
CA LEU A 48 1.38 -11.03 4.15
C LEU A 48 0.60 -10.33 5.26
N PHE A 49 -0.63 -9.88 4.97
CA PHE A 49 -1.45 -9.09 5.89
C PHE A 49 -2.53 -9.88 6.63
N ASN A 50 -2.85 -11.07 6.16
CA ASN A 50 -3.81 -11.99 6.78
C ASN A 50 -3.30 -13.43 6.66
N PRO A 51 -2.18 -13.76 7.31
CA PRO A 51 -1.61 -15.10 7.24
C PRO A 51 -2.60 -16.15 7.74
N SER A 52 -2.51 -17.37 7.19
CA SER A 52 -3.28 -18.53 7.62
C SER A 52 -2.94 -18.92 9.07
N ASP A 53 -3.79 -19.73 9.68
CA ASP A 53 -3.58 -20.36 11.00
C ASP A 53 -3.58 -19.39 12.20
N ALA A 54 -4.36 -18.30 12.12
CA ALA A 54 -4.47 -17.29 13.17
C ALA A 54 -3.13 -16.64 13.57
N ALA A 55 -2.07 -16.82 12.76
CA ALA A 55 -0.81 -16.13 12.97
C ALA A 55 -0.98 -14.63 12.76
N ALA A 56 -0.23 -13.83 13.51
CA ALA A 56 -0.12 -12.41 13.25
C ALA A 56 0.84 -12.17 12.06
N PRO A 57 0.63 -11.10 11.27
CA PRO A 57 1.65 -10.65 10.32
C PRO A 57 2.99 -10.42 11.04
N ARG A 58 4.10 -10.60 10.30
CA ARG A 58 5.43 -10.35 10.89
C ARG A 58 5.58 -8.87 11.28
N PRO A 59 6.05 -8.58 12.51
CA PRO A 59 6.26 -7.21 12.94
C PRO A 59 7.27 -6.47 12.02
N PRO A 60 7.06 -5.15 11.76
CA PRO A 60 6.04 -4.28 12.32
C PRO A 60 4.72 -4.27 11.53
N LEU A 61 4.51 -5.19 10.57
CA LEU A 61 3.26 -5.30 9.84
C LEU A 61 2.12 -5.74 10.77
N ALA A 62 0.89 -5.40 10.38
CA ALA A 62 -0.30 -5.77 11.14
C ALA A 62 -1.46 -6.11 10.18
N LYS A 63 -2.40 -6.90 10.66
CA LYS A 63 -3.65 -7.21 9.94
C LYS A 63 -4.51 -5.95 9.90
N PRO A 64 -4.81 -5.39 8.71
CA PRO A 64 -5.58 -4.15 8.64
C PRO A 64 -7.05 -4.36 9.02
N ARG A 65 -7.63 -3.33 9.60
CA ARG A 65 -9.06 -3.21 9.89
C ARG A 65 -9.72 -2.11 9.06
N SER A 66 -8.93 -1.29 8.40
CA SER A 66 -9.39 -0.28 7.45
C SER A 66 -8.53 -0.31 6.19
N LEU A 67 -9.19 -0.21 5.03
CA LEU A 67 -8.54 -0.25 3.72
C LEU A 67 -8.87 1.01 2.93
N PHE A 68 -7.83 1.62 2.36
CA PHE A 68 -7.95 2.79 1.50
C PHE A 68 -7.19 2.57 0.19
N ALA A 69 -7.72 3.11 -0.90
CA ALA A 69 -7.05 3.09 -2.18
C ALA A 69 -7.34 4.35 -2.99
N SER A 70 -6.40 4.74 -3.85
CA SER A 70 -6.71 5.76 -4.84
C SER A 70 -7.85 5.32 -5.75
N GLY A 71 -8.84 6.20 -5.89
CA GLY A 71 -9.99 6.05 -6.77
C GLY A 71 -9.87 6.80 -8.09
N SER A 72 -8.65 7.26 -8.44
CA SER A 72 -8.35 7.93 -9.70
C SER A 72 -8.62 7.04 -10.91
N GLU A 73 -8.32 7.53 -12.12
CA GLU A 73 -8.52 6.78 -13.36
C GLU A 73 -7.83 5.41 -13.41
N SER A 74 -6.75 5.24 -12.66
CA SER A 74 -6.08 3.94 -12.51
C SER A 74 -6.91 3.00 -11.64
N LEU A 75 -7.14 1.78 -12.12
CA LEU A 75 -7.81 0.72 -11.36
C LEU A 75 -6.85 0.01 -10.40
N ARG A 76 -5.55 0.13 -10.64
CA ARG A 76 -4.49 -0.65 -9.97
C ARG A 76 -4.47 -0.54 -8.45
N PRO A 77 -4.59 0.66 -7.83
CA PRO A 77 -4.58 0.73 -6.37
C PRO A 77 -5.69 -0.08 -5.71
N LYS A 78 -6.90 -0.03 -6.24
CA LYS A 78 -8.03 -0.84 -5.75
C LYS A 78 -7.82 -2.33 -6.03
N GLN A 79 -7.38 -2.68 -7.23
CA GLN A 79 -7.12 -4.07 -7.62
C GLN A 79 -6.04 -4.72 -6.75
N THR A 80 -5.01 -3.97 -6.37
CA THR A 80 -3.91 -4.47 -5.53
C THR A 80 -4.40 -5.01 -4.19
N ILE A 81 -5.37 -4.36 -3.57
CA ILE A 81 -5.90 -4.78 -2.26
C ILE A 81 -7.27 -5.44 -2.31
N ALA A 82 -7.83 -5.65 -3.51
CA ALA A 82 -9.14 -6.30 -3.66
C ALA A 82 -9.19 -7.74 -3.14
N PRO A 83 -8.20 -8.61 -3.41
CA PRO A 83 -8.17 -9.95 -2.81
C PRO A 83 -8.10 -9.91 -1.28
N LEU A 84 -7.30 -9.00 -0.72
CA LEU A 84 -7.20 -8.82 0.73
C LEU A 84 -8.51 -8.29 1.33
N ALA A 85 -9.16 -7.33 0.68
CA ALA A 85 -10.46 -6.80 1.09
C ALA A 85 -11.50 -7.92 1.19
N THR A 86 -11.54 -8.80 0.18
CA THR A 86 -12.41 -9.99 0.18
C THR A 86 -12.07 -10.93 1.33
N ALA A 87 -10.79 -11.25 1.52
CA ALA A 87 -10.34 -12.17 2.57
C ALA A 87 -10.63 -11.65 3.99
N LEU A 88 -10.64 -10.33 4.17
CA LEU A 88 -10.92 -9.67 5.45
C LEU A 88 -12.39 -9.28 5.63
N ASN A 89 -13.21 -9.43 4.59
CA ASN A 89 -14.59 -8.91 4.54
C ASN A 89 -14.66 -7.41 4.88
N LEU A 90 -13.75 -6.63 4.28
CA LEU A 90 -13.66 -5.18 4.47
C LEU A 90 -13.99 -4.43 3.16
N SER A 91 -14.61 -3.26 3.30
CA SER A 91 -14.80 -2.34 2.19
C SER A 91 -13.56 -1.47 1.99
N VAL A 92 -13.25 -1.15 0.72
CA VAL A 92 -12.18 -0.22 0.37
C VAL A 92 -12.77 1.18 0.21
N ARG A 93 -12.29 2.12 1.04
CA ARG A 93 -12.61 3.55 0.91
C ARG A 93 -11.68 4.20 -0.11
N SER A 94 -12.20 5.13 -0.90
CA SER A 94 -11.42 5.74 -1.99
C SER A 94 -11.42 7.25 -1.92
N PHE A 95 -10.26 7.81 -2.27
CA PHE A 95 -10.04 9.22 -2.51
C PHE A 95 -9.35 9.42 -3.85
N LEU A 96 -9.53 10.55 -4.48
CA LEU A 96 -8.87 10.86 -5.75
C LEU A 96 -7.41 11.28 -5.51
N LYS A 97 -6.56 11.12 -6.52
CA LYS A 97 -5.24 11.76 -6.53
C LYS A 97 -5.42 13.28 -6.45
N GLY A 98 -4.66 13.93 -5.57
CA GLY A 98 -4.83 15.34 -5.22
C GLY A 98 -5.68 15.59 -3.98
N GLN A 99 -6.27 14.54 -3.39
CA GLN A 99 -7.02 14.60 -2.13
C GLN A 99 -6.25 13.95 -0.97
N GLU A 100 -4.92 13.99 -1.01
CA GLU A 100 -4.07 13.39 0.02
C GLU A 100 -4.31 13.98 1.42
N PRO A 101 -4.56 15.28 1.60
CA PRO A 101 -4.92 15.84 2.92
C PRO A 101 -6.22 15.25 3.48
N GLU A 102 -7.27 15.14 2.66
CA GLU A 102 -8.57 14.58 3.05
C GLU A 102 -8.45 13.06 3.31
N LEU A 103 -7.65 12.36 2.50
CA LEU A 103 -7.30 10.96 2.76
C LEU A 103 -6.67 10.81 4.15
N VAL A 104 -5.65 11.60 4.46
CA VAL A 104 -4.92 11.51 5.74
C VAL A 104 -5.83 11.81 6.93
N ALA A 105 -6.72 12.79 6.81
CA ALA A 105 -7.72 13.08 7.85
C ALA A 105 -8.65 11.88 8.08
N ALA A 106 -9.16 11.25 7.01
CA ALA A 106 -10.02 10.09 7.08
C ALA A 106 -9.28 8.84 7.62
N VAL A 107 -8.01 8.66 7.25
CA VAL A 107 -7.15 7.56 7.71
C VAL A 107 -6.89 7.66 9.20
N LYS A 108 -6.52 8.85 9.71
CA LYS A 108 -6.27 9.07 11.15
C LYS A 108 -7.49 8.81 12.02
N ALA A 109 -8.69 9.00 11.46
CA ALA A 109 -9.96 8.74 12.15
C ALA A 109 -10.47 7.29 11.98
N ALA A 110 -9.83 6.49 11.11
CA ALA A 110 -10.27 5.14 10.78
C ALA A 110 -9.91 4.12 11.88
N GLU A 111 -10.50 2.94 11.79
CA GLU A 111 -10.22 1.83 12.70
C GLU A 111 -8.81 1.27 12.43
N ASP A 112 -8.02 1.18 13.50
CA ASP A 112 -6.63 0.72 13.51
C ASP A 112 -6.51 -0.81 13.41
N PRO A 113 -5.53 -1.37 12.68
CA PRO A 113 -4.56 -0.74 11.77
C PRO A 113 -5.11 -0.41 10.38
N VAL A 114 -4.48 0.54 9.68
CA VAL A 114 -4.88 1.00 8.35
C VAL A 114 -3.88 0.54 7.29
N LEU A 115 -4.38 0.11 6.13
CA LEU A 115 -3.59 -0.11 4.91
C LEU A 115 -4.07 0.81 3.78
N ILE A 116 -3.12 1.47 3.13
CA ILE A 116 -3.35 2.36 1.98
C ILE A 116 -2.60 1.84 0.77
N SER A 117 -3.29 1.63 -0.35
CA SER A 117 -2.71 1.34 -1.65
C SER A 117 -2.80 2.58 -2.55
N TRP A 118 -1.66 3.10 -3.01
CA TRP A 118 -1.62 4.38 -3.73
C TRP A 118 -0.66 4.37 -4.93
N GLN A 119 -0.61 5.49 -5.66
CA GLN A 119 0.40 5.72 -6.69
C GLN A 119 1.71 6.15 -6.04
N HIS A 120 2.83 5.63 -6.54
CA HIS A 120 4.15 5.84 -5.96
C HIS A 120 4.57 7.31 -5.84
N GLU A 121 4.11 8.16 -6.76
CA GLU A 121 4.47 9.58 -6.78
C GLU A 121 3.97 10.34 -5.55
N ALA A 122 2.83 9.93 -4.98
CA ALA A 122 2.20 10.62 -3.84
C ALA A 122 2.40 9.93 -2.49
N ILE A 123 2.98 8.72 -2.45
CA ILE A 123 3.23 8.02 -1.17
C ILE A 123 4.12 8.83 -0.22
N PRO A 124 5.22 9.47 -0.68
CA PRO A 124 6.02 10.33 0.21
C PRO A 124 5.22 11.50 0.79
N GLU A 125 4.36 12.13 0.01
CA GLU A 125 3.49 13.21 0.49
C GLU A 125 2.52 12.71 1.57
N ILE A 126 1.87 11.55 1.35
CA ILE A 126 0.96 10.95 2.34
C ILE A 126 1.72 10.66 3.65
N ALA A 127 2.92 10.07 3.58
CA ALA A 127 3.74 9.80 4.75
C ALA A 127 4.11 11.10 5.51
N ASN A 128 4.49 12.14 4.79
CA ASN A 128 4.83 13.45 5.37
C ASN A 128 3.60 14.12 6.03
N LEU A 129 2.43 14.05 5.40
CA LEU A 129 1.18 14.57 5.96
C LEU A 129 0.76 13.81 7.24
N VAL A 130 0.95 12.50 7.29
CA VAL A 130 0.69 11.71 8.50
C VAL A 130 1.61 12.14 9.62
N ARG A 131 2.92 12.27 9.34
CA ARG A 131 3.95 12.60 10.32
C ARG A 131 3.99 14.07 10.72
N GLY A 132 3.53 14.96 9.86
CA GLY A 132 3.73 16.42 10.01
C GLY A 132 5.20 16.84 9.78
N SER A 133 6.03 15.98 9.21
CA SER A 133 7.46 16.21 8.89
C SER A 133 7.88 15.33 7.72
N ALA A 134 8.80 15.83 6.90
CA ALA A 134 9.46 15.08 5.84
C ALA A 134 10.78 14.42 6.30
N ASP A 135 11.24 14.69 7.51
CA ASP A 135 12.52 14.22 8.00
C ASP A 135 12.58 12.70 8.08
N GLY A 136 13.59 12.09 7.46
CA GLY A 136 13.81 10.64 7.47
C GLY A 136 12.85 9.83 6.60
N VAL A 137 12.02 10.49 5.77
CA VAL A 137 11.21 9.84 4.75
C VAL A 137 11.88 10.04 3.38
N PRO A 138 12.08 8.97 2.58
CA PRO A 138 12.58 9.14 1.23
C PRO A 138 11.70 10.11 0.42
N PRO A 139 12.30 11.10 -0.29
CA PRO A 139 11.53 12.12 -1.00
C PRO A 139 10.82 11.59 -2.24
N LYS A 140 11.23 10.40 -2.72
CA LYS A 140 10.66 9.75 -3.89
C LYS A 140 10.50 8.26 -3.65
N TRP A 141 9.46 7.68 -4.22
CA TRP A 141 9.31 6.24 -4.37
C TRP A 141 9.67 5.87 -5.83
N PRO A 142 10.74 5.09 -6.07
CA PRO A 142 11.16 4.77 -7.44
C PRO A 142 10.11 4.00 -8.22
N ALA A 143 9.95 4.33 -9.51
CA ALA A 143 8.91 3.78 -10.37
C ALA A 143 9.03 2.26 -10.65
N HIS A 144 10.14 1.64 -10.32
CA HIS A 144 10.38 0.20 -10.49
C HIS A 144 10.22 -0.61 -9.19
N VAL A 145 10.01 0.06 -8.04
CA VAL A 145 9.87 -0.59 -6.73
C VAL A 145 8.40 -0.91 -6.47
N TYR A 146 8.08 -2.19 -6.23
CA TYR A 146 6.73 -2.69 -5.95
C TYR A 146 6.66 -3.51 -4.64
N ASP A 147 7.79 -3.81 -4.03
CA ASP A 147 8.00 -4.83 -3.01
C ASP A 147 8.30 -4.26 -1.61
N LEU A 148 7.76 -3.08 -1.30
CA LEU A 148 7.92 -2.42 0.00
C LEU A 148 6.59 -2.03 0.64
N VAL A 149 6.56 -2.11 1.96
CA VAL A 149 5.56 -1.48 2.82
C VAL A 149 6.24 -0.37 3.63
N TRP A 150 5.72 0.84 3.58
CA TRP A 150 6.09 1.89 4.54
C TRP A 150 5.15 1.82 5.73
N VAL A 151 5.71 1.79 6.92
CA VAL A 151 4.97 1.65 8.18
C VAL A 151 5.17 2.90 9.02
N LEU A 152 4.07 3.49 9.42
CA LEU A 152 4.00 4.65 10.30
C LEU A 152 3.32 4.21 11.59
N ASP A 153 4.00 4.36 12.72
CA ASP A 153 3.48 4.00 14.04
C ASP A 153 3.40 5.24 14.95
N LEU A 154 2.22 5.47 15.53
CA LEU A 154 2.00 6.53 16.50
C LEU A 154 2.68 6.17 17.83
N GLN A 155 3.62 6.99 18.24
CA GLN A 155 4.37 6.81 19.48
C GLN A 155 3.63 7.43 20.69
N ALA A 156 3.98 7.01 21.88
CA ALA A 156 3.44 7.60 23.12
C ALA A 156 3.68 9.11 23.24
N SER A 157 4.71 9.63 22.58
CA SER A 157 5.01 11.06 22.48
C SER A 157 4.03 11.84 21.59
N GLY A 158 3.15 11.16 20.83
CA GLY A 158 2.32 11.76 19.80
C GLY A 158 3.01 11.90 18.43
N ALA A 159 4.30 11.61 18.32
CA ALA A 159 5.02 11.60 17.05
C ALA A 159 4.75 10.29 16.28
N TRP A 160 4.85 10.34 14.95
CA TRP A 160 4.79 9.16 14.09
C TRP A 160 6.20 8.72 13.70
N SER A 161 6.55 7.48 14.02
CA SER A 161 7.77 6.85 13.50
C SER A 161 7.60 6.47 12.03
N PHE A 162 8.71 6.13 11.38
CA PHE A 162 8.73 5.66 9.99
C PHE A 162 9.65 4.46 9.87
N ALA A 163 9.20 3.44 9.17
CA ALA A 163 10.00 2.27 8.82
C ALA A 163 9.64 1.77 7.41
N GLN A 164 10.57 1.11 6.75
CA GLN A 164 10.36 0.41 5.49
C GLN A 164 10.48 -1.09 5.72
N VAL A 165 9.56 -1.87 5.17
CA VAL A 165 9.52 -3.33 5.32
C VAL A 165 9.43 -3.96 3.94
N PRO A 166 10.41 -4.77 3.51
CA PRO A 166 10.30 -5.54 2.27
C PRO A 166 9.13 -6.51 2.32
N GLU A 167 8.36 -6.61 1.25
CA GLU A 167 7.22 -7.53 1.16
C GLU A 167 7.67 -9.00 1.14
N LEU A 168 8.65 -9.33 0.30
CA LEU A 168 9.22 -10.69 0.10
C LEU A 168 8.13 -11.74 -0.20
N VAL A 169 7.16 -11.39 -1.03
CA VAL A 169 6.00 -12.23 -1.37
C VAL A 169 6.07 -12.84 -2.76
N MET A 170 6.96 -12.31 -3.63
CA MET A 170 7.12 -12.76 -5.01
C MET A 170 8.56 -13.17 -5.29
N PRO A 171 8.80 -14.12 -6.21
CA PRO A 171 10.13 -14.36 -6.74
C PRO A 171 10.73 -13.07 -7.33
N GLY A 172 11.94 -12.70 -6.92
CA GLY A 172 12.62 -11.49 -7.33
C GLY A 172 12.42 -10.29 -6.41
N ASP A 173 11.55 -10.37 -5.41
CA ASP A 173 11.47 -9.36 -4.35
C ASP A 173 12.81 -9.27 -3.61
N SER A 174 13.17 -8.07 -3.18
CA SER A 174 14.46 -7.78 -2.55
C SER A 174 14.29 -7.20 -1.15
N GLU A 175 15.34 -7.28 -0.35
CA GLU A 175 15.42 -6.60 0.95
C GLU A 175 15.87 -5.14 0.84
N LYS A 176 16.05 -4.63 -0.39
CA LYS A 176 16.56 -3.30 -0.64
C LYS A 176 15.54 -2.24 -0.24
N LEU A 177 15.97 -1.31 0.61
CA LEU A 177 15.16 -0.15 1.03
C LEU A 177 15.42 1.05 0.10
N ILE A 178 14.47 1.98 0.09
CA ILE A 178 14.61 3.24 -0.64
C ILE A 178 15.49 4.18 0.20
N GLY A 179 16.55 4.71 -0.41
CA GLY A 179 17.46 5.67 0.23
C GLY A 179 16.84 7.06 0.39
N LEU A 180 17.41 7.86 1.29
CA LEU A 180 17.00 9.25 1.51
C LEU A 180 17.43 10.18 0.37
N ASP A 181 18.39 9.75 -0.44
CA ASP A 181 18.91 10.55 -1.55
C ASP A 181 18.10 10.40 -2.86
N GLY A 182 17.07 9.56 -2.87
CA GLY A 182 16.07 9.38 -3.93
C GLY A 182 16.48 8.51 -5.10
#